data_087dbfbc487e85e7b489b8aa4a93f202
#
_entry.id   087dbfbc487e85e7b489b8aa4a93f202
#
_cell.length_a   1.000
_cell.length_b   1.000
_cell.length_c   1.000
_cell.angle_alpha   90.00
_cell.angle_beta   90.00
_cell.angle_gamma   90.00
#
_symmetry.space_group_name_H-M   'P 1'
#
loop_
_entity.id
_entity.type
_entity.pdbx_description
1 polymer ?
#
loop_
_entity_poly.entity_id
_entity_poly.type
_entity_poly.pdbx_seq_one_letter_code
_entity_poly.pdbx_strand_id
1 'polypeptide(L)'
;MKAAYDVIVVGGGPVGAACARELSLAGRRVLLLDPEGESGQAWRAAAGMLAPQLEADQDDPLLELGLAARDHCDSLATALRESIGADIGLWREGIAHVAGDEKEAGELWSKVAWQRQQGHLADWLDAGEVKSRWPWLGPTAGALWAPHEGALEPERLVAALREDARRLGAMLEQDAATAIESRGDRVTAVTGKRGRYAASDVIIAAGAWSSAIAGAPRPLAVAPVRGQMASFPWPPGARRAIVYGRGGYLVARGDEAIAGSTMEYAGFDPHITPAGVARVFASAAALCPALSGAEARRTWAGLRPMTPDGLPIIGAEPRLQGLWYATGHGRNGILLAGLTGLLMRQLLEGETPDEDLEPFAPDRFWRW
;
A
#
# COMPACT_ATOMS: atom_id res chain seq x y z
N MET A 1 -28.10 22.77 10.57
CA MET A 1 -28.41 22.02 9.34
C MET A 1 -27.96 20.58 9.58
N LYS A 2 -28.78 19.60 9.17
CA LYS A 2 -28.37 18.20 9.22
C LYS A 2 -27.23 18.01 8.23
N ALA A 3 -26.16 17.28 8.61
CA ALA A 3 -25.05 16.99 7.71
C ALA A 3 -25.57 16.28 6.45
N ALA A 4 -25.03 16.62 5.28
CA ALA A 4 -25.45 15.97 4.02
C ALA A 4 -24.94 14.53 3.96
N TYR A 5 -23.77 14.28 4.55
CA TYR A 5 -23.13 12.98 4.65
C TYR A 5 -22.89 12.61 6.12
N ASP A 6 -22.85 11.31 6.39
CA ASP A 6 -22.43 10.82 7.71
C ASP A 6 -20.90 10.85 7.78
N VAL A 7 -20.22 10.40 6.71
CA VAL A 7 -18.76 10.38 6.62
C VAL A 7 -18.28 10.97 5.29
N ILE A 8 -17.23 11.79 5.35
CA ILE A 8 -16.44 12.18 4.17
C ILE A 8 -15.10 11.48 4.25
N VAL A 9 -14.74 10.73 3.21
CA VAL A 9 -13.41 10.16 3.04
C VAL A 9 -12.62 11.05 2.08
N VAL A 10 -11.49 11.57 2.53
CA VAL A 10 -10.62 12.45 1.75
C VAL A 10 -9.46 11.64 1.18
N GLY A 11 -9.45 11.48 -0.14
CA GLY A 11 -8.51 10.66 -0.90
C GLY A 11 -9.10 9.32 -1.33
N GLY A 12 -9.16 9.11 -2.64
CA GLY A 12 -9.75 7.92 -3.26
C GLY A 12 -8.71 6.88 -3.70
N GLY A 13 -7.51 6.88 -3.11
CA GLY A 13 -6.55 5.78 -3.26
C GLY A 13 -7.07 4.48 -2.65
N PRO A 14 -6.26 3.40 -2.62
CA PRO A 14 -6.72 2.08 -2.17
C PRO A 14 -7.32 2.11 -0.76
N VAL A 15 -6.66 2.80 0.18
CA VAL A 15 -7.12 2.89 1.57
C VAL A 15 -8.44 3.65 1.68
N GLY A 16 -8.53 4.85 1.09
CA GLY A 16 -9.76 5.64 1.16
C GLY A 16 -10.93 4.99 0.40
N ALA A 17 -10.68 4.35 -0.74
CA ALA A 17 -11.69 3.60 -1.47
C ALA A 17 -12.20 2.40 -0.66
N ALA A 18 -11.31 1.70 0.07
CA ALA A 18 -11.70 0.63 0.99
C ALA A 18 -12.53 1.15 2.17
N CYS A 19 -12.12 2.27 2.80
CA CYS A 19 -12.91 2.92 3.85
C CYS A 19 -14.31 3.31 3.34
N ALA A 20 -14.39 3.92 2.16
CA ALA A 20 -15.67 4.31 1.57
C ALA A 20 -16.58 3.11 1.31
N ARG A 21 -16.00 2.01 0.78
CA ARG A 21 -16.73 0.74 0.55
C ARG A 21 -17.28 0.17 1.87
N GLU A 22 -16.43 -0.02 2.86
CA GLU A 22 -16.81 -0.66 4.12
C GLU A 22 -17.88 0.15 4.89
N LEU A 23 -17.74 1.48 4.92
CA LEU A 23 -18.72 2.35 5.54
C LEU A 23 -20.06 2.39 4.77
N SER A 24 -20.02 2.32 3.43
CA SER A 24 -21.24 2.22 2.62
C SER A 24 -21.91 0.86 2.80
N LEU A 25 -21.14 -0.21 2.96
CA LEU A 25 -21.67 -1.54 3.28
C LEU A 25 -22.38 -1.55 4.65
N ALA A 26 -21.89 -0.75 5.63
CA ALA A 26 -22.55 -0.52 6.91
C ALA A 26 -23.76 0.45 6.84
N GLY A 27 -24.13 0.91 5.64
CA GLY A 27 -25.30 1.77 5.41
C GLY A 27 -25.06 3.26 5.71
N ARG A 28 -23.82 3.70 5.87
CA ARG A 28 -23.48 5.11 6.06
C ARG A 28 -23.60 5.88 4.73
N ARG A 29 -24.05 7.15 4.81
CA ARG A 29 -24.01 8.08 3.67
C ARG A 29 -22.61 8.61 3.51
N VAL A 30 -21.85 8.05 2.56
CA VAL A 30 -20.43 8.34 2.35
C VAL A 30 -20.23 9.26 1.15
N LEU A 31 -19.35 10.26 1.31
CA LEU A 31 -18.79 11.04 0.22
C LEU A 31 -17.28 10.73 0.13
N LEU A 32 -16.82 10.25 -1.01
CA LEU A 32 -15.41 10.08 -1.33
C LEU A 32 -14.93 11.28 -2.17
N LEU A 33 -14.04 12.10 -1.61
CA LEU A 33 -13.43 13.24 -2.30
C LEU A 33 -12.06 12.85 -2.83
N ASP A 34 -11.87 12.93 -4.14
CA ASP A 34 -10.58 12.64 -4.78
C ASP A 34 -10.38 13.58 -5.98
N PRO A 35 -9.24 14.29 -6.10
CA PRO A 35 -9.03 15.24 -7.19
C PRO A 35 -8.88 14.59 -8.57
N GLU A 36 -8.81 13.28 -8.69
CA GLU A 36 -8.50 12.52 -9.89
C GLU A 36 -7.39 13.13 -10.80
N GLY A 37 -6.55 12.29 -11.34
CA GLY A 37 -5.49 12.71 -12.26
C GLY A 37 -4.30 13.42 -11.62
N GLU A 38 -4.24 13.56 -10.30
CA GLU A 38 -3.05 14.07 -9.60
C GLU A 38 -1.85 13.16 -9.92
N SER A 39 -0.75 13.75 -10.36
CA SER A 39 0.48 13.01 -10.64
C SER A 39 1.15 12.56 -9.34
N GLY A 40 1.86 11.43 -9.37
CA GLY A 40 2.60 10.96 -8.21
C GLY A 40 1.78 10.16 -7.19
N GLN A 41 0.53 9.82 -7.47
CA GLN A 41 -0.25 8.93 -6.60
C GLN A 41 0.48 7.59 -6.42
N ALA A 42 0.77 7.21 -5.15
CA ALA A 42 1.60 6.05 -4.81
C ALA A 42 1.07 4.74 -5.41
N TRP A 43 -0.25 4.54 -5.37
CA TRP A 43 -0.87 3.30 -5.84
C TRP A 43 -0.74 3.07 -7.35
N ARG A 44 -0.68 4.14 -8.16
CA ARG A 44 -0.42 4.05 -9.61
C ARG A 44 1.02 3.61 -9.91
N ALA A 45 1.93 3.85 -8.97
CA ALA A 45 3.32 3.42 -9.09
C ALA A 45 3.59 2.07 -8.41
N ALA A 46 2.67 1.54 -7.63
CA ALA A 46 2.91 0.36 -6.83
C ALA A 46 3.04 -0.93 -7.67
N ALA A 47 3.95 -1.80 -7.26
CA ALA A 47 4.08 -3.14 -7.84
C ALA A 47 2.97 -4.10 -7.37
N GLY A 48 2.33 -3.81 -6.25
CA GLY A 48 1.21 -4.59 -5.74
C GLY A 48 1.60 -5.84 -4.95
N MET A 49 2.85 -5.93 -4.49
CA MET A 49 3.29 -7.06 -3.65
C MET A 49 2.52 -7.11 -2.34
N LEU A 50 2.22 -8.34 -1.89
CA LEU A 50 1.66 -8.69 -0.60
C LEU A 50 2.73 -9.47 0.15
N ALA A 51 3.67 -8.75 0.80
CA ALA A 51 4.95 -9.27 1.24
C ALA A 51 5.25 -9.00 2.73
N PRO A 52 4.32 -9.25 3.68
CA PRO A 52 4.55 -8.94 5.08
C PRO A 52 5.75 -9.70 5.67
N GLN A 53 5.93 -10.97 5.31
CA GLN A 53 7.02 -11.79 5.84
C GLN A 53 8.39 -11.39 5.28
N LEU A 54 8.47 -11.02 4.00
CA LEU A 54 9.74 -10.59 3.41
C LEU A 54 10.22 -9.27 3.99
N GLU A 55 9.31 -8.33 4.23
CA GLU A 55 9.63 -6.97 4.67
C GLU A 55 9.81 -6.84 6.18
N ALA A 56 9.19 -7.71 6.99
CA ALA A 56 9.26 -7.64 8.44
C ALA A 56 10.64 -8.02 8.99
N ASP A 57 11.06 -7.29 10.00
CA ASP A 57 12.13 -7.66 10.92
C ASP A 57 11.55 -8.21 12.23
N GLN A 58 12.41 -8.67 13.15
CA GLN A 58 11.99 -9.11 14.47
C GLN A 58 11.33 -7.94 15.22
N ASP A 59 10.27 -8.24 15.97
CA ASP A 59 9.51 -7.29 16.79
C ASP A 59 8.87 -6.14 15.99
N ASP A 60 8.65 -6.31 14.68
CA ASP A 60 7.94 -5.33 13.84
C ASP A 60 6.42 -5.44 14.07
N PRO A 61 5.76 -4.44 14.68
CA PRO A 61 4.31 -4.47 14.90
C PRO A 61 3.52 -4.50 13.59
N LEU A 62 4.16 -4.16 12.45
CA LEU A 62 3.53 -4.23 11.14
C LEU A 62 3.41 -5.68 10.63
N LEU A 63 4.16 -6.64 11.18
CA LEU A 63 4.12 -8.03 10.70
C LEU A 63 2.73 -8.64 10.91
N GLU A 64 2.19 -8.58 12.13
CA GLU A 64 0.89 -9.18 12.45
C GLU A 64 -0.23 -8.51 11.64
N LEU A 65 -0.27 -7.18 11.63
CA LEU A 65 -1.23 -6.43 10.81
C LEU A 65 -1.08 -6.76 9.30
N GLY A 66 0.15 -6.93 8.83
CA GLY A 66 0.45 -7.29 7.45
C GLY A 66 0.01 -8.71 7.08
N LEU A 67 0.18 -9.67 8.00
CA LEU A 67 -0.30 -11.05 7.81
C LEU A 67 -1.82 -11.11 7.76
N ALA A 68 -2.51 -10.46 8.70
CA ALA A 68 -3.96 -10.34 8.70
C ALA A 68 -4.47 -9.65 7.41
N ALA A 69 -3.82 -8.57 6.98
CA ALA A 69 -4.17 -7.87 5.75
C ALA A 69 -3.96 -8.72 4.49
N ARG A 70 -2.87 -9.49 4.44
CA ARG A 70 -2.61 -10.44 3.34
C ARG A 70 -3.74 -11.47 3.24
N ASP A 71 -4.15 -12.03 4.36
CA ASP A 71 -5.19 -13.06 4.38
C ASP A 71 -6.59 -12.44 4.14
N HIS A 72 -6.83 -11.20 4.58
CA HIS A 72 -8.02 -10.44 4.25
C HIS A 72 -8.15 -10.17 2.73
N CYS A 73 -7.05 -10.06 1.97
CA CYS A 73 -7.10 -9.86 0.52
C CYS A 73 -7.85 -10.98 -0.23
N ASP A 74 -7.80 -12.22 0.24
CA ASP A 74 -8.53 -13.34 -0.39
C ASP A 74 -10.05 -13.17 -0.24
N SER A 75 -10.49 -12.79 0.96
CA SER A 75 -11.91 -12.50 1.26
C SER A 75 -12.40 -11.28 0.47
N LEU A 76 -11.60 -10.21 0.41
CA LEU A 76 -11.92 -9.01 -0.35
C LEU A 76 -12.02 -9.30 -1.86
N ALA A 77 -11.08 -10.06 -2.42
CA ALA A 77 -11.12 -10.46 -3.83
C ALA A 77 -12.38 -11.27 -4.16
N THR A 78 -12.77 -12.16 -3.27
CA THR A 78 -14.01 -12.95 -3.40
C THR A 78 -15.24 -12.04 -3.36
N ALA A 79 -15.32 -11.16 -2.35
CA ALA A 79 -16.44 -10.23 -2.19
C ALA A 79 -16.60 -9.28 -3.41
N LEU A 80 -15.52 -8.74 -3.94
CA LEU A 80 -15.56 -7.88 -5.14
C LEU A 80 -15.98 -8.64 -6.40
N ARG A 81 -15.57 -9.91 -6.53
CA ARG A 81 -16.00 -10.75 -7.64
C ARG A 81 -17.48 -11.08 -7.57
N GLU A 82 -17.99 -11.39 -6.37
CA GLU A 82 -19.42 -11.70 -6.17
C GLU A 82 -20.29 -10.45 -6.33
N SER A 83 -19.83 -9.29 -5.83
CA SER A 83 -20.59 -8.06 -5.82
C SER A 83 -20.70 -7.39 -7.19
N ILE A 84 -19.60 -7.29 -7.92
CA ILE A 84 -19.47 -6.50 -9.16
C ILE A 84 -18.76 -7.24 -10.30
N GLY A 85 -18.45 -8.52 -10.14
CA GLY A 85 -17.74 -9.31 -11.16
C GLY A 85 -16.27 -8.92 -11.35
N ALA A 86 -15.68 -8.12 -10.43
CA ALA A 86 -14.33 -7.61 -10.61
C ALA A 86 -13.26 -8.63 -10.20
N ASP A 87 -12.23 -8.76 -11.06
CA ASP A 87 -11.00 -9.48 -10.77
C ASP A 87 -9.88 -8.47 -10.50
N ILE A 88 -9.37 -8.46 -9.28
CA ILE A 88 -8.27 -7.56 -8.86
C ILE A 88 -6.89 -8.11 -9.21
N GLY A 89 -6.79 -9.20 -9.96
CA GLY A 89 -5.52 -9.80 -10.37
C GLY A 89 -4.74 -10.41 -9.21
N LEU A 90 -5.40 -10.85 -8.15
CA LEU A 90 -4.76 -11.48 -6.99
C LEU A 90 -4.18 -12.84 -7.38
N TRP A 91 -2.90 -13.05 -7.06
CA TRP A 91 -2.23 -14.33 -7.19
C TRP A 91 -1.24 -14.56 -6.04
N ARG A 92 -1.15 -15.80 -5.57
CA ARG A 92 -0.38 -16.22 -4.40
C ARG A 92 0.46 -17.45 -4.78
N GLU A 93 1.58 -17.18 -5.46
CA GLU A 93 2.54 -18.23 -5.86
C GLU A 93 3.87 -18.06 -5.13
N GLY A 94 3.88 -17.28 -4.06
CA GLY A 94 5.04 -16.99 -3.24
C GLY A 94 5.93 -15.87 -3.75
N ILE A 95 6.81 -15.39 -2.88
CA ILE A 95 7.84 -14.40 -3.17
C ILE A 95 9.20 -14.95 -2.74
N ALA A 96 10.23 -14.76 -3.57
CA ALA A 96 11.62 -15.11 -3.25
C ALA A 96 12.43 -13.87 -2.91
N HIS A 97 13.15 -13.89 -1.78
CA HIS A 97 14.20 -12.92 -1.49
C HIS A 97 15.55 -13.59 -1.75
N VAL A 98 16.19 -13.22 -2.85
CA VAL A 98 17.45 -13.85 -3.29
C VAL A 98 18.65 -13.19 -2.62
N ALA A 99 19.59 -14.03 -2.15
CA ALA A 99 20.88 -13.60 -1.61
C ALA A 99 21.88 -13.38 -2.74
N GLY A 100 22.53 -12.24 -2.74
CA GLY A 100 23.55 -11.89 -3.70
C GLY A 100 24.91 -12.52 -3.43
N ASP A 101 25.19 -12.81 -2.17
CA ASP A 101 26.42 -13.40 -1.68
C ASP A 101 26.18 -14.25 -0.43
N GLU A 102 27.24 -14.86 0.09
CA GLU A 102 27.18 -15.73 1.28
C GLU A 102 26.79 -14.98 2.57
N LYS A 103 27.11 -13.70 2.66
CA LYS A 103 26.72 -12.89 3.83
C LYS A 103 25.22 -12.68 3.85
N GLU A 104 24.63 -12.21 2.74
CA GLU A 104 23.18 -12.07 2.59
C GLU A 104 22.47 -13.42 2.77
N ALA A 105 23.08 -14.53 2.28
CA ALA A 105 22.54 -15.87 2.47
C ALA A 105 22.43 -16.23 3.96
N GLY A 106 23.45 -15.94 4.76
CA GLY A 106 23.43 -16.16 6.21
C GLY A 106 22.35 -15.33 6.93
N GLU A 107 22.19 -14.07 6.53
CA GLU A 107 21.16 -13.17 7.08
C GLU A 107 19.76 -13.70 6.76
N LEU A 108 19.48 -14.05 5.50
CA LEU A 108 18.19 -14.55 5.05
C LEU A 108 17.88 -15.94 5.63
N TRP A 109 18.89 -16.79 5.77
CA TRP A 109 18.72 -18.10 6.43
C TRP A 109 18.33 -17.96 7.90
N SER A 110 18.94 -17.00 8.60
CA SER A 110 18.58 -16.65 9.98
C SER A 110 17.15 -16.13 10.06
N LYS A 111 16.73 -15.32 9.09
CA LYS A 111 15.35 -14.82 8.97
C LYS A 111 14.34 -15.97 8.74
N VAL A 112 14.66 -16.96 7.91
CA VAL A 112 13.85 -18.17 7.74
C VAL A 112 13.69 -18.93 9.07
N ALA A 113 14.80 -19.12 9.79
CA ALA A 113 14.77 -19.82 11.09
C ALA A 113 13.88 -19.09 12.10
N TRP A 114 14.02 -17.75 12.18
CA TRP A 114 13.16 -16.92 13.04
C TRP A 114 11.69 -17.02 12.65
N GLN A 115 11.33 -16.87 11.38
CA GLN A 115 9.93 -16.94 10.92
C GLN A 115 9.31 -18.31 11.24
N ARG A 116 10.05 -19.40 11.04
CA ARG A 116 9.59 -20.75 11.43
C ARG A 116 9.35 -20.89 12.93
N GLN A 117 10.20 -20.28 13.77
CA GLN A 117 9.99 -20.25 15.21
C GLN A 117 8.71 -19.52 15.62
N GLN A 118 8.31 -18.50 14.85
CA GLN A 118 7.04 -17.77 15.03
C GLN A 118 5.85 -18.53 14.42
N GLY A 119 6.04 -19.70 13.81
CA GLY A 119 4.97 -20.48 13.18
C GLY A 119 4.63 -20.06 11.75
N HIS A 120 5.40 -19.15 11.16
CA HIS A 120 5.18 -18.74 9.77
C HIS A 120 5.84 -19.70 8.77
N LEU A 121 5.17 -19.93 7.64
CA LEU A 121 5.75 -20.74 6.57
C LEU A 121 6.78 -19.92 5.79
N ALA A 122 8.03 -20.32 5.93
CA ALA A 122 9.15 -19.78 5.17
C ALA A 122 10.15 -20.91 4.89
N ASP A 123 10.72 -20.95 3.70
CA ASP A 123 11.69 -21.95 3.30
C ASP A 123 13.00 -21.31 2.84
N TRP A 124 14.11 -22.01 3.06
CA TRP A 124 15.36 -21.71 2.43
C TRP A 124 15.49 -22.55 1.16
N LEU A 125 15.77 -21.90 0.05
CA LEU A 125 16.13 -22.53 -1.22
C LEU A 125 17.62 -22.35 -1.43
N ASP A 126 18.36 -23.44 -1.67
CA ASP A 126 19.77 -23.32 -2.06
C ASP A 126 19.95 -22.79 -3.48
N ALA A 127 21.17 -22.46 -3.86
CA ALA A 127 21.48 -21.89 -5.19
C ALA A 127 21.05 -22.81 -6.35
N GLY A 128 21.14 -24.14 -6.15
CA GLY A 128 20.71 -25.13 -7.15
C GLY A 128 19.19 -25.17 -7.31
N GLU A 129 18.46 -25.13 -6.22
CA GLU A 129 17.00 -25.07 -6.20
C GLU A 129 16.49 -23.76 -6.83
N VAL A 130 17.09 -22.62 -6.51
CA VAL A 130 16.77 -21.32 -7.12
C VAL A 130 17.01 -21.37 -8.63
N LYS A 131 18.17 -21.89 -9.06
CA LYS A 131 18.51 -22.02 -10.48
C LYS A 131 17.55 -22.96 -11.24
N SER A 132 17.16 -24.05 -10.60
CA SER A 132 16.18 -24.99 -11.18
C SER A 132 14.79 -24.35 -11.33
N ARG A 133 14.36 -23.60 -10.33
CA ARG A 133 13.01 -22.99 -10.28
C ARG A 133 12.89 -21.78 -11.18
N TRP A 134 13.93 -20.95 -11.23
CA TRP A 134 14.00 -19.72 -12.01
C TRP A 134 15.34 -19.60 -12.79
N PRO A 135 15.51 -20.37 -13.87
CA PRO A 135 16.76 -20.42 -14.64
C PRO A 135 17.15 -19.08 -15.30
N TRP A 136 16.21 -18.12 -15.35
CA TRP A 136 16.40 -16.78 -15.86
C TRP A 136 17.01 -15.80 -14.85
N LEU A 137 17.04 -16.15 -13.56
CA LEU A 137 17.71 -15.35 -12.53
C LEU A 137 19.22 -15.38 -12.70
N GLY A 138 19.84 -14.26 -12.33
CA GLY A 138 21.28 -14.16 -12.18
C GLY A 138 21.81 -15.09 -11.08
N PRO A 139 23.15 -15.22 -10.95
CA PRO A 139 23.77 -16.03 -9.90
C PRO A 139 23.31 -15.57 -8.51
N THR A 140 23.01 -16.51 -7.61
CA THR A 140 22.57 -16.26 -6.24
C THR A 140 23.16 -17.33 -5.32
N ALA A 141 23.41 -16.98 -4.05
CA ALA A 141 23.83 -17.89 -3.00
C ALA A 141 22.68 -18.70 -2.39
N GLY A 142 21.43 -18.34 -2.71
CA GLY A 142 20.21 -18.98 -2.22
C GLY A 142 19.07 -17.96 -2.13
N ALA A 143 17.95 -18.37 -1.55
CA ALA A 143 16.80 -17.47 -1.34
C ALA A 143 15.96 -17.87 -0.10
N LEU A 144 15.43 -16.89 0.60
CA LEU A 144 14.26 -17.04 1.43
C LEU A 144 13.04 -17.13 0.51
N TRP A 145 12.22 -18.14 0.71
CA TRP A 145 10.96 -18.34 0.01
C TRP A 145 9.78 -18.24 0.96
N ALA A 146 8.87 -17.29 0.73
CA ALA A 146 7.62 -17.13 1.47
C ALA A 146 6.45 -17.59 0.58
N PRO A 147 5.96 -18.84 0.74
CA PRO A 147 5.04 -19.48 -0.22
C PRO A 147 3.64 -18.87 -0.24
N HIS A 148 3.21 -18.23 0.86
CA HIS A 148 1.87 -17.64 0.98
C HIS A 148 1.82 -16.17 0.58
N GLU A 149 2.93 -15.57 0.22
CA GLU A 149 2.99 -14.23 -0.30
C GLU A 149 2.64 -14.17 -1.79
N GLY A 150 2.40 -12.96 -2.31
CA GLY A 150 1.96 -12.83 -3.68
C GLY A 150 1.85 -11.37 -4.12
N ALA A 151 0.97 -11.13 -5.07
CA ALA A 151 0.68 -9.77 -5.55
C ALA A 151 -0.76 -9.65 -6.05
N LEU A 152 -1.20 -8.42 -6.20
CA LEU A 152 -2.40 -8.05 -6.92
C LEU A 152 -2.13 -6.85 -7.84
N GLU A 153 -3.09 -6.50 -8.68
CA GLU A 153 -2.98 -5.34 -9.57
C GLU A 153 -3.58 -4.09 -8.91
N PRO A 154 -2.76 -3.11 -8.47
CA PRO A 154 -3.22 -1.94 -7.72
C PRO A 154 -4.31 -1.13 -8.43
N GLU A 155 -4.20 -0.97 -9.74
CA GLU A 155 -5.18 -0.20 -10.53
C GLU A 155 -6.54 -0.92 -10.56
N ARG A 156 -6.54 -2.25 -10.71
CA ARG A 156 -7.77 -3.05 -10.66
C ARG A 156 -8.39 -3.03 -9.26
N LEU A 157 -7.57 -3.13 -8.21
CA LEU A 157 -8.06 -3.03 -6.83
C LEU A 157 -8.78 -1.70 -6.58
N VAL A 158 -8.13 -0.57 -6.91
CA VAL A 158 -8.71 0.76 -6.67
C VAL A 158 -9.99 0.97 -7.49
N ALA A 159 -9.99 0.56 -8.76
CA ALA A 159 -11.18 0.63 -9.60
C ALA A 159 -12.33 -0.20 -9.04
N ALA A 160 -12.06 -1.43 -8.61
CA ALA A 160 -13.08 -2.32 -8.02
C ALA A 160 -13.64 -1.78 -6.70
N LEU A 161 -12.78 -1.29 -5.80
CA LEU A 161 -13.20 -0.69 -4.53
C LEU A 161 -14.09 0.54 -4.73
N ARG A 162 -13.71 1.43 -5.64
CA ARG A 162 -14.50 2.63 -5.98
C ARG A 162 -15.83 2.28 -6.61
N GLU A 163 -15.85 1.32 -7.53
CA GLU A 163 -17.10 0.88 -8.19
C GLU A 163 -18.04 0.19 -7.20
N ASP A 164 -17.52 -0.68 -6.32
CA ASP A 164 -18.34 -1.34 -5.32
C ASP A 164 -18.86 -0.34 -4.26
N ALA A 165 -18.03 0.62 -3.82
CA ALA A 165 -18.48 1.71 -2.96
C ALA A 165 -19.63 2.51 -3.60
N ARG A 166 -19.50 2.85 -4.90
CA ARG A 166 -20.56 3.56 -5.65
C ARG A 166 -21.84 2.73 -5.75
N ARG A 167 -21.73 1.43 -6.03
CA ARG A 167 -22.87 0.51 -6.06
C ARG A 167 -23.58 0.43 -4.71
N LEU A 168 -22.82 0.51 -3.61
CA LEU A 168 -23.33 0.54 -2.24
C LEU A 168 -23.90 1.91 -1.81
N GLY A 169 -23.85 2.92 -2.69
CA GLY A 169 -24.45 4.24 -2.46
C GLY A 169 -23.46 5.34 -2.06
N ALA A 170 -22.16 5.10 -2.07
CA ALA A 170 -21.19 6.19 -1.90
C ALA A 170 -21.27 7.18 -3.06
N MET A 171 -21.19 8.47 -2.74
CA MET A 171 -21.00 9.53 -3.74
C MET A 171 -19.50 9.73 -3.95
N LEU A 172 -19.07 9.80 -5.21
CA LEU A 172 -17.69 10.10 -5.59
C LEU A 172 -17.66 11.50 -6.22
N GLU A 173 -16.89 12.40 -5.63
CA GLU A 173 -16.77 13.79 -6.09
C GLU A 173 -15.33 14.11 -6.44
N GLN A 174 -15.13 14.65 -7.64
CA GLN A 174 -13.83 15.10 -8.13
C GLN A 174 -13.45 16.46 -7.56
N ASP A 175 -13.01 16.48 -6.31
CA ASP A 175 -12.52 17.70 -5.67
C ASP A 175 -11.33 17.43 -4.76
N ALA A 176 -10.43 18.40 -4.67
CA ALA A 176 -9.29 18.36 -3.76
C ALA A 176 -9.66 19.03 -2.44
N ALA A 177 -9.71 18.25 -1.36
CA ALA A 177 -9.87 18.78 -0.01
C ALA A 177 -8.68 19.67 0.36
N THR A 178 -8.96 20.84 0.92
CA THR A 178 -7.96 21.83 1.34
C THR A 178 -7.93 22.05 2.84
N ALA A 179 -9.10 21.90 3.50
CA ALA A 179 -9.20 22.11 4.95
C ALA A 179 -10.35 21.30 5.57
N ILE A 180 -10.16 20.94 6.84
CA ILE A 180 -11.18 20.44 7.74
C ILE A 180 -11.75 21.62 8.51
N GLU A 181 -13.07 21.75 8.55
CA GLU A 181 -13.76 22.76 9.36
C GLU A 181 -14.29 22.14 10.66
N SER A 182 -14.15 22.89 11.75
CA SER A 182 -14.66 22.48 13.06
C SER A 182 -15.44 23.59 13.73
N ARG A 183 -16.30 23.23 14.67
CA ARG A 183 -16.93 24.14 15.63
C ARG A 183 -16.69 23.61 17.04
N GLY A 184 -15.88 24.33 17.82
CA GLY A 184 -15.38 23.83 19.08
C GLY A 184 -14.48 22.63 18.84
N ASP A 185 -14.77 21.54 19.48
CA ASP A 185 -14.03 20.28 19.45
C ASP A 185 -14.60 19.25 18.45
N ARG A 186 -15.49 19.66 17.51
CA ARG A 186 -16.17 18.75 16.58
C ARG A 186 -16.02 19.19 15.13
N VAL A 187 -15.76 18.22 14.25
CA VAL A 187 -15.78 18.40 12.79
C VAL A 187 -17.18 18.78 12.32
N THR A 188 -17.26 19.65 11.32
CA THR A 188 -18.54 20.08 10.71
C THR A 188 -18.56 19.98 9.19
N ALA A 189 -17.42 20.08 8.53
CA ALA A 189 -17.31 20.03 7.07
C ALA A 189 -15.88 19.81 6.58
N VAL A 190 -15.76 19.55 5.29
CA VAL A 190 -14.53 19.64 4.49
C VAL A 190 -14.68 20.76 3.49
N THR A 191 -13.68 21.62 3.38
CA THR A 191 -13.56 22.60 2.29
C THR A 191 -12.68 22.00 1.20
N GLY A 192 -13.23 21.91 -0.01
CA GLY A 192 -12.51 21.56 -1.22
C GLY A 192 -12.17 22.79 -2.07
N LYS A 193 -11.49 22.59 -3.20
CA LYS A 193 -11.23 23.66 -4.19
C LYS A 193 -12.50 24.12 -4.90
N ARG A 194 -13.51 23.24 -5.03
CA ARG A 194 -14.75 23.48 -5.79
C ARG A 194 -15.96 23.69 -4.89
N GLY A 195 -15.94 23.16 -3.67
CA GLY A 195 -17.10 23.19 -2.80
C GLY A 195 -16.82 23.00 -1.33
N ARG A 196 -17.89 23.07 -0.57
CA ARG A 196 -17.93 22.81 0.87
C ARG A 196 -18.89 21.66 1.14
N TYR A 197 -18.42 20.65 1.85
CA TYR A 197 -19.13 19.39 2.08
C TYR A 197 -19.32 19.18 3.59
N ALA A 198 -20.57 19.11 4.05
CA ALA A 198 -20.88 18.97 5.48
C ALA A 198 -20.97 17.48 5.87
N ALA A 199 -20.27 17.10 6.94
CA ALA A 199 -20.34 15.77 7.54
C ALA A 199 -20.08 15.83 9.04
N SER A 200 -20.50 14.76 9.76
CA SER A 200 -20.16 14.57 11.18
C SER A 200 -18.81 13.93 11.39
N ASP A 201 -18.37 13.12 10.43
CA ASP A 201 -17.09 12.42 10.47
C ASP A 201 -16.29 12.63 9.18
N VAL A 202 -14.99 12.74 9.31
CA VAL A 202 -14.05 12.91 8.21
C VAL A 202 -12.86 11.97 8.39
N ILE A 203 -12.56 11.17 7.38
CA ILE A 203 -11.37 10.31 7.33
C ILE A 203 -10.35 10.93 6.38
N ILE A 204 -9.16 11.27 6.88
CA ILE A 204 -8.03 11.67 6.03
C ILE A 204 -7.30 10.42 5.55
N ALA A 205 -7.46 10.11 4.26
CA ALA A 205 -6.82 9.00 3.53
C ALA A 205 -6.08 9.50 2.28
N ALA A 206 -5.58 10.75 2.32
CA ALA A 206 -5.02 11.46 1.17
C ALA A 206 -3.56 11.11 0.84
N GLY A 207 -3.06 9.97 1.35
CA GLY A 207 -1.70 9.50 1.09
C GLY A 207 -0.65 10.55 1.41
N ALA A 208 0.27 10.80 0.50
CA ALA A 208 1.36 11.77 0.70
C ALA A 208 0.87 13.21 0.95
N TRP A 209 -0.34 13.55 0.53
CA TRP A 209 -0.95 14.89 0.71
C TRP A 209 -1.71 15.04 2.03
N SER A 210 -1.76 14.01 2.88
CA SER A 210 -2.51 14.05 4.14
C SER A 210 -2.05 15.18 5.07
N SER A 211 -0.75 15.47 5.12
CA SER A 211 -0.18 16.56 5.93
C SER A 211 -0.44 17.95 5.35
N ALA A 212 -0.87 18.06 4.09
CA ALA A 212 -1.16 19.34 3.43
C ALA A 212 -2.60 19.82 3.68
N ILE A 213 -3.47 19.00 4.27
CA ILE A 213 -4.85 19.35 4.57
C ILE A 213 -4.87 20.16 5.87
N ALA A 214 -5.33 21.41 5.77
CA ALA A 214 -5.39 22.30 6.93
C ALA A 214 -6.52 21.93 7.91
N GLY A 215 -6.48 22.44 9.13
CA GLY A 215 -7.54 22.32 10.14
C GLY A 215 -7.44 21.10 11.05
N ALA A 216 -6.46 20.21 10.86
CA ALA A 216 -6.11 19.22 11.88
C ALA A 216 -5.48 19.93 13.10
N PRO A 217 -5.80 19.47 14.35
CA PRO A 217 -5.29 20.10 15.56
C PRO A 217 -3.76 20.06 15.70
N ARG A 218 -3.14 19.14 15.00
CA ARG A 218 -1.69 18.89 15.02
C ARG A 218 -1.19 18.59 13.60
N PRO A 219 0.06 18.94 13.29
CA PRO A 219 0.68 18.50 12.03
C PRO A 219 0.68 16.98 11.92
N LEU A 220 0.23 16.45 10.80
CA LEU A 220 0.27 15.02 10.57
C LEU A 220 1.67 14.59 10.13
N ALA A 221 2.25 13.60 10.82
CA ALA A 221 3.61 13.13 10.57
C ALA A 221 3.70 12.22 9.34
N VAL A 222 3.31 12.76 8.18
CA VAL A 222 3.37 12.06 6.88
C VAL A 222 4.14 12.93 5.89
N ALA A 223 5.14 12.33 5.25
CA ALA A 223 5.96 12.98 4.22
C ALA A 223 6.00 12.16 2.92
N PRO A 224 6.05 12.83 1.74
CA PRO A 224 6.22 12.15 0.47
C PRO A 224 7.63 11.58 0.33
N VAL A 225 7.74 10.31 -0.08
CA VAL A 225 9.01 9.69 -0.47
C VAL A 225 8.85 9.12 -1.87
N ARG A 226 9.61 9.68 -2.84
CA ARG A 226 9.55 9.28 -4.23
C ARG A 226 10.15 7.89 -4.44
N GLY A 227 9.43 7.06 -5.21
CA GLY A 227 9.93 5.79 -5.72
C GLY A 227 9.79 5.74 -7.23
N GLN A 228 10.91 5.55 -7.91
CA GLN A 228 10.96 5.41 -9.35
C GLN A 228 10.90 3.93 -9.75
N MET A 229 10.24 3.66 -10.85
CA MET A 229 9.90 2.34 -11.36
C MET A 229 10.20 2.26 -12.85
N ALA A 230 10.35 1.02 -13.32
CA ALA A 230 10.40 0.71 -14.76
C ALA A 230 9.62 -0.58 -15.05
N SER A 231 9.21 -0.76 -16.32
CA SER A 231 8.75 -2.07 -16.80
C SER A 231 9.54 -2.47 -18.04
N PHE A 232 9.75 -3.78 -18.13
CA PHE A 232 10.45 -4.44 -19.22
C PHE A 232 9.57 -5.57 -19.76
N PRO A 233 9.82 -6.09 -20.97
CA PRO A 233 9.24 -7.36 -21.38
C PRO A 233 9.61 -8.47 -20.38
N TRP A 234 8.64 -9.30 -19.98
CA TRP A 234 8.95 -10.49 -19.20
C TRP A 234 9.79 -11.47 -20.04
N PRO A 235 10.84 -12.10 -19.48
CA PRO A 235 11.70 -13.00 -20.25
C PRO A 235 10.88 -14.12 -20.94
N PRO A 236 11.04 -14.36 -22.26
CA PRO A 236 10.26 -15.33 -22.98
C PRO A 236 10.40 -16.75 -22.39
N GLY A 237 9.27 -17.41 -22.17
CA GLY A 237 9.22 -18.76 -21.61
C GLY A 237 9.54 -18.85 -20.11
N ALA A 238 9.86 -17.73 -19.46
CA ALA A 238 10.11 -17.71 -18.03
C ALA A 238 8.83 -17.90 -17.22
N ARG A 239 8.87 -18.78 -16.21
CA ARG A 239 7.79 -18.89 -15.24
C ARG A 239 7.64 -17.56 -14.53
N ARG A 240 6.41 -17.08 -14.38
CA ARG A 240 6.13 -15.85 -13.63
C ARG A 240 6.58 -15.99 -12.18
N ALA A 241 7.09 -14.91 -11.60
CA ALA A 241 7.60 -14.89 -10.24
C ALA A 241 7.55 -13.47 -9.66
N ILE A 242 7.70 -13.40 -8.36
CA ILE A 242 8.06 -12.19 -7.63
C ILE A 242 9.41 -12.47 -6.97
N VAL A 243 10.40 -11.66 -7.31
CA VAL A 243 11.76 -11.81 -6.78
C VAL A 243 12.23 -10.48 -6.22
N TYR A 244 12.66 -10.51 -4.97
CA TYR A 244 13.25 -9.38 -4.24
C TYR A 244 14.74 -9.63 -4.03
N GLY A 245 15.56 -8.58 -3.96
CA GLY A 245 17.00 -8.67 -3.72
C GLY A 245 17.79 -7.72 -4.61
N ARG A 246 19.10 -7.68 -4.44
CA ARG A 246 20.00 -6.84 -5.25
C ARG A 246 19.60 -5.37 -5.31
N GLY A 247 19.01 -4.84 -4.20
CA GLY A 247 18.57 -3.45 -4.10
C GLY A 247 17.29 -3.11 -4.85
N GLY A 248 16.52 -4.13 -5.28
CA GLY A 248 15.25 -3.95 -5.97
C GLY A 248 14.39 -5.20 -6.00
N TYR A 249 13.43 -5.23 -6.91
CA TYR A 249 12.57 -6.39 -7.14
C TYR A 249 12.11 -6.46 -8.59
N LEU A 250 11.66 -7.65 -8.99
CA LEU A 250 10.92 -7.90 -10.22
C LEU A 250 9.58 -8.58 -9.88
N VAL A 251 8.50 -8.04 -10.42
CA VAL A 251 7.15 -8.60 -10.29
C VAL A 251 6.60 -8.89 -11.69
N ALA A 252 6.27 -10.16 -11.95
CA ALA A 252 5.61 -10.52 -13.19
C ALA A 252 4.17 -9.99 -13.23
N ARG A 253 3.82 -9.23 -14.26
CA ARG A 253 2.46 -8.71 -14.49
C ARG A 253 2.11 -8.85 -15.98
N GLY A 254 1.27 -9.84 -16.30
CA GLY A 254 1.02 -10.17 -17.68
C GLY A 254 2.32 -10.57 -18.41
N ASP A 255 2.65 -9.83 -19.47
CA ASP A 255 3.89 -9.99 -20.25
C ASP A 255 4.98 -8.95 -19.87
N GLU A 256 4.84 -8.29 -18.70
CA GLU A 256 5.78 -7.30 -18.18
C GLU A 256 6.49 -7.77 -16.91
N ALA A 257 7.75 -7.38 -16.79
CA ALA A 257 8.52 -7.37 -15.55
C ALA A 257 8.44 -5.95 -14.96
N ILE A 258 7.72 -5.78 -13.85
CA ILE A 258 7.69 -4.52 -13.12
C ILE A 258 8.91 -4.49 -12.19
N ALA A 259 9.80 -3.54 -12.42
CA ALA A 259 11.04 -3.36 -11.67
C ALA A 259 10.96 -2.12 -10.77
N GLY A 260 11.45 -2.23 -9.56
CA GLY A 260 11.53 -1.13 -8.60
C GLY A 260 12.44 -1.45 -7.42
N SER A 261 12.65 -0.50 -6.53
CA SER A 261 12.30 0.90 -6.64
C SER A 261 13.33 1.77 -5.93
N THR A 262 13.37 3.04 -6.26
CA THR A 262 14.16 3.99 -5.48
C THR A 262 13.45 4.44 -4.21
N MET A 263 14.21 5.06 -3.29
CA MET A 263 13.74 5.76 -2.09
C MET A 263 14.39 7.14 -2.06
N GLU A 264 13.61 8.20 -2.30
CA GLU A 264 14.15 9.55 -2.51
C GLU A 264 13.31 10.60 -1.78
N TYR A 265 13.96 11.41 -0.96
CA TYR A 265 13.34 12.54 -0.27
C TYR A 265 13.32 13.76 -1.19
N ALA A 266 12.37 13.79 -2.12
CA ALA A 266 12.24 14.83 -3.16
C ALA A 266 11.02 15.75 -2.94
N GLY A 267 10.43 15.76 -1.74
CA GLY A 267 9.18 16.48 -1.49
C GLY A 267 8.06 15.96 -2.40
N PHE A 268 7.20 16.86 -2.84
CA PHE A 268 6.07 16.52 -3.71
C PHE A 268 6.44 16.43 -5.21
N ASP A 269 7.72 16.32 -5.55
CA ASP A 269 8.16 16.16 -6.95
C ASP A 269 8.02 14.70 -7.42
N PRO A 270 7.07 14.37 -8.31
CA PRO A 270 6.85 13.02 -8.82
C PRO A 270 7.65 12.70 -10.08
N HIS A 271 8.52 13.60 -10.55
CA HIS A 271 9.24 13.39 -11.81
C HIS A 271 10.33 12.33 -11.67
N ILE A 272 10.52 11.55 -12.72
CA ILE A 272 11.65 10.61 -12.82
C ILE A 272 12.95 11.39 -13.06
N THR A 273 14.07 10.77 -12.63
CA THR A 273 15.41 11.31 -12.86
C THR A 273 16.28 10.27 -13.56
N PRO A 274 17.24 10.68 -14.43
CA PRO A 274 18.13 9.73 -15.07
C PRO A 274 18.88 8.83 -14.07
N ALA A 275 19.34 9.39 -12.95
CA ALA A 275 20.03 8.64 -11.90
C ALA A 275 19.13 7.61 -11.20
N GLY A 276 17.86 7.95 -10.93
CA GLY A 276 16.91 7.02 -10.33
C GLY A 276 16.54 5.88 -11.28
N VAL A 277 16.26 6.21 -12.54
CA VAL A 277 15.98 5.21 -13.59
C VAL A 277 17.18 4.27 -13.77
N ALA A 278 18.40 4.81 -13.80
CA ALA A 278 19.62 3.99 -13.93
C ALA A 278 19.77 3.00 -12.76
N ARG A 279 19.43 3.40 -11.51
CA ARG A 279 19.43 2.48 -10.35
C ARG A 279 18.43 1.34 -10.51
N VAL A 280 17.19 1.65 -10.95
CA VAL A 280 16.17 0.64 -11.20
C VAL A 280 16.62 -0.35 -12.28
N PHE A 281 17.22 0.16 -13.37
CA PHE A 281 17.76 -0.69 -14.45
C PHE A 281 18.88 -1.59 -13.96
N ALA A 282 19.81 -1.04 -13.16
CA ALA A 282 20.92 -1.82 -12.60
C ALA A 282 20.42 -2.96 -11.69
N SER A 283 19.44 -2.70 -10.80
CA SER A 283 18.87 -3.74 -9.95
C SER A 283 18.10 -4.80 -10.75
N ALA A 284 17.33 -4.38 -11.77
CA ALA A 284 16.62 -5.29 -12.65
C ALA A 284 17.60 -6.22 -13.42
N ALA A 285 18.68 -5.67 -13.99
CA ALA A 285 19.70 -6.43 -14.67
C ALA A 285 20.50 -7.37 -13.73
N ALA A 286 20.73 -6.95 -12.48
CA ALA A 286 21.37 -7.79 -11.46
C ALA A 286 20.50 -8.99 -11.07
N LEU A 287 19.16 -8.82 -11.01
CA LEU A 287 18.22 -9.90 -10.77
C LEU A 287 18.04 -10.79 -12.02
N CYS A 288 17.88 -10.19 -13.18
CA CYS A 288 17.67 -10.87 -14.45
C CYS A 288 18.66 -10.37 -15.50
N PRO A 289 19.80 -11.05 -15.74
CA PRO A 289 20.83 -10.62 -16.70
C PRO A 289 20.31 -10.40 -18.13
N ALA A 290 19.23 -11.07 -18.53
CA ALA A 290 18.59 -10.87 -19.83
C ALA A 290 17.99 -9.46 -20.00
N LEU A 291 17.77 -8.74 -18.91
CA LEU A 291 17.32 -7.35 -18.93
C LEU A 291 18.47 -6.33 -19.07
N SER A 292 19.73 -6.80 -19.07
CA SER A 292 20.89 -5.94 -19.31
C SER A 292 20.85 -5.38 -20.73
N GLY A 293 20.73 -4.06 -20.85
CA GLY A 293 20.56 -3.38 -22.14
C GLY A 293 19.16 -3.50 -22.77
N ALA A 294 18.20 -4.12 -22.09
CA ALA A 294 16.82 -4.15 -22.55
C ALA A 294 16.19 -2.75 -22.52
N GLU A 295 15.39 -2.45 -23.53
CA GLU A 295 14.62 -1.22 -23.58
C GLU A 295 13.42 -1.33 -22.60
N ALA A 296 13.27 -0.33 -21.75
CA ALA A 296 12.10 -0.26 -20.87
C ALA A 296 10.85 0.12 -21.69
N ARG A 297 9.74 -0.55 -21.43
CA ARG A 297 8.45 -0.19 -22.01
C ARG A 297 7.93 1.14 -21.47
N ARG A 298 8.16 1.39 -20.17
CA ARG A 298 7.81 2.64 -19.48
C ARG A 298 8.65 2.84 -18.23
N THR A 299 8.76 4.10 -17.82
CA THR A 299 9.32 4.53 -16.53
C THR A 299 8.36 5.51 -15.88
N TRP A 300 8.20 5.43 -14.56
CA TRP A 300 7.29 6.29 -13.80
C TRP A 300 7.72 6.41 -12.35
N ALA A 301 7.06 7.27 -11.58
CA ALA A 301 7.31 7.43 -10.16
C ALA A 301 6.01 7.68 -9.38
N GLY A 302 6.08 7.44 -8.08
CA GLY A 302 5.02 7.75 -7.13
C GLY A 302 5.57 8.21 -5.79
N LEU A 303 4.73 8.91 -5.03
CA LEU A 303 5.05 9.50 -3.73
C LEU A 303 4.44 8.63 -2.62
N ARG A 304 5.28 7.87 -1.93
CA ARG A 304 4.85 7.06 -0.79
C ARG A 304 4.53 7.96 0.40
N PRO A 305 3.41 7.74 1.10
CA PRO A 305 3.09 8.44 2.34
C PRO A 305 3.89 7.84 3.50
N MET A 306 5.10 8.31 3.74
CA MET A 306 5.95 7.77 4.80
C MET A 306 5.75 8.52 6.11
N THR A 307 5.72 7.77 7.19
CA THR A 307 5.80 8.24 8.58
C THR A 307 7.23 8.10 9.09
N PRO A 308 7.62 8.80 10.16
CA PRO A 308 8.98 8.71 10.72
C PRO A 308 9.36 7.31 11.19
N ASP A 309 8.41 6.53 11.70
CA ASP A 309 8.60 5.17 12.21
C ASP A 309 8.25 4.07 11.19
N GLY A 310 7.78 4.46 10.00
CA GLY A 310 7.37 3.50 8.95
C GLY A 310 5.99 2.86 9.15
N LEU A 311 5.31 3.11 10.27
CA LEU A 311 4.00 2.53 10.60
C LEU A 311 2.86 3.43 10.11
N PRO A 312 1.71 2.87 9.67
CA PRO A 312 0.54 3.68 9.29
C PRO A 312 -0.05 4.44 10.48
N ILE A 313 -0.85 5.45 10.18
CA ILE A 313 -1.65 6.19 11.16
C ILE A 313 -3.11 5.78 10.95
N ILE A 314 -3.67 5.07 11.93
CA ILE A 314 -5.03 4.52 11.88
C ILE A 314 -5.73 4.86 13.20
N GLY A 315 -6.86 5.58 13.14
CA GLY A 315 -7.65 5.88 14.33
C GLY A 315 -8.19 7.30 14.41
N ALA A 316 -8.82 7.62 15.54
CA ALA A 316 -9.43 8.91 15.81
C ALA A 316 -8.38 9.97 16.21
N GLU A 317 -8.60 11.24 15.81
CA GLU A 317 -7.88 12.37 16.35
C GLU A 317 -8.37 12.66 17.79
N PRO A 318 -7.54 12.56 18.84
CA PRO A 318 -8.01 12.69 20.21
C PRO A 318 -8.54 14.09 20.58
N ARG A 319 -8.14 15.14 19.86
CA ARG A 319 -8.45 16.54 20.15
C ARG A 319 -9.59 17.11 19.28
N LEU A 320 -10.10 16.32 18.31
CA LEU A 320 -11.14 16.79 17.41
C LEU A 320 -12.09 15.65 17.08
N GLN A 321 -13.25 15.64 17.73
CA GLN A 321 -14.28 14.63 17.51
C GLN A 321 -14.73 14.60 16.05
N GLY A 322 -14.84 13.41 15.49
CA GLY A 322 -15.23 13.19 14.11
C GLY A 322 -14.08 13.35 13.10
N LEU A 323 -12.85 13.60 13.55
CA LEU A 323 -11.67 13.50 12.67
C LEU A 323 -10.98 12.17 12.88
N TRP A 324 -10.69 11.49 11.77
CA TRP A 324 -10.08 10.17 11.71
C TRP A 324 -8.94 10.12 10.70
N TYR A 325 -7.99 9.25 10.91
CA TYR A 325 -6.85 9.06 10.01
C TYR A 325 -6.76 7.62 9.54
N ALA A 326 -6.52 7.45 8.24
CA ALA A 326 -6.20 6.19 7.58
C ALA A 326 -5.12 6.47 6.52
N THR A 327 -3.90 6.75 6.96
CA THR A 327 -2.82 7.25 6.09
C THR A 327 -1.45 6.81 6.56
N GLY A 328 -0.38 7.24 5.87
CA GLY A 328 0.98 6.91 6.31
C GLY A 328 1.41 5.47 6.03
N HIS A 329 0.73 4.74 5.17
CA HIS A 329 0.95 3.31 4.91
C HIS A 329 2.26 2.98 4.18
N GLY A 330 3.07 3.99 3.85
CA GLY A 330 4.39 3.82 3.27
C GLY A 330 4.40 2.94 2.03
N ARG A 331 5.12 1.82 2.08
CA ARG A 331 5.22 0.82 1.01
C ARG A 331 4.06 -0.19 1.02
N ASN A 332 3.35 -0.29 2.14
CA ASN A 332 2.37 -1.34 2.42
C ASN A 332 0.91 -0.94 2.14
N GLY A 333 0.68 0.23 1.51
CA GLY A 333 -0.67 0.76 1.28
C GLY A 333 -1.57 -0.12 0.40
N ILE A 334 -1.02 -0.95 -0.47
CA ILE A 334 -1.79 -1.93 -1.25
C ILE A 334 -2.15 -3.14 -0.39
N LEU A 335 -1.18 -3.68 0.34
CA LEU A 335 -1.35 -4.79 1.27
C LEU A 335 -2.43 -4.47 2.32
N LEU A 336 -2.29 -3.33 2.96
CA LEU A 336 -3.10 -2.95 4.13
C LEU A 336 -4.48 -2.38 3.78
N ALA A 337 -4.73 -1.99 2.51
CA ALA A 337 -5.90 -1.20 2.13
C ALA A 337 -7.23 -1.81 2.58
N GLY A 338 -7.47 -3.07 2.25
CA GLY A 338 -8.73 -3.76 2.56
C GLY A 338 -8.98 -3.84 4.06
N LEU A 339 -7.98 -4.33 4.80
CA LEU A 339 -8.06 -4.46 6.26
C LEU A 339 -8.20 -3.08 6.94
N THR A 340 -7.46 -2.06 6.49
CA THR A 340 -7.63 -0.69 7.02
C THR A 340 -9.06 -0.19 6.83
N GLY A 341 -9.70 -0.47 5.70
CA GLY A 341 -11.10 -0.12 5.47
C GLY A 341 -12.03 -0.77 6.50
N LEU A 342 -11.86 -2.07 6.74
CA LEU A 342 -12.61 -2.84 7.74
C LEU A 342 -12.40 -2.27 9.15
N LEU A 343 -11.16 -2.08 9.56
CA LEU A 343 -10.81 -1.54 10.89
C LEU A 343 -11.38 -0.13 11.11
N MET A 344 -11.32 0.73 10.08
CA MET A 344 -11.94 2.06 10.16
C MET A 344 -13.45 2.00 10.30
N ARG A 345 -14.13 1.05 9.63
CA ARG A 345 -15.56 0.82 9.85
C ARG A 345 -15.82 0.41 11.29
N GLN A 346 -15.10 -0.58 11.81
CA GLN A 346 -15.25 -1.04 13.18
C GLN A 346 -15.10 0.11 14.18
N LEU A 347 -14.06 0.93 14.04
CA LEU A 347 -13.84 2.10 14.90
C LEU A 347 -14.99 3.12 14.84
N LEU A 348 -15.48 3.45 13.65
CA LEU A 348 -16.57 4.41 13.47
C LEU A 348 -17.94 3.88 13.97
N GLU A 349 -18.14 2.56 13.93
CA GLU A 349 -19.33 1.91 14.48
C GLU A 349 -19.24 1.67 16.00
N GLY A 350 -18.08 1.95 16.63
CA GLY A 350 -17.82 1.72 18.04
C GLY A 350 -17.63 0.24 18.38
N GLU A 351 -17.30 -0.56 17.39
CA GLU A 351 -16.91 -1.97 17.56
C GLU A 351 -15.45 -2.06 18.05
N THR A 352 -15.10 -3.14 18.72
CA THR A 352 -13.69 -3.46 19.03
C THR A 352 -13.02 -3.92 17.74
N PRO A 353 -11.92 -3.26 17.30
CA PRO A 353 -11.16 -3.73 16.15
C PRO A 353 -10.64 -5.16 16.33
N ASP A 354 -10.60 -5.92 15.24
CA ASP A 354 -10.08 -7.29 15.23
C ASP A 354 -8.57 -7.33 15.48
N GLU A 355 -7.87 -6.23 15.18
CA GLU A 355 -6.42 -6.09 15.32
C GLU A 355 -6.05 -5.05 16.39
N ASP A 356 -4.89 -5.22 17.02
CA ASP A 356 -4.34 -4.21 17.92
C ASP A 356 -3.89 -2.97 17.15
N LEU A 357 -4.55 -1.84 17.40
CA LEU A 357 -4.26 -0.56 16.75
C LEU A 357 -3.43 0.39 17.62
N GLU A 358 -3.02 0.01 18.83
CA GLU A 358 -2.22 0.87 19.70
C GLU A 358 -0.90 1.33 19.03
N PRO A 359 -0.13 0.46 18.34
CA PRO A 359 1.09 0.87 17.63
C PRO A 359 0.84 1.87 16.51
N PHE A 360 -0.37 1.94 15.98
CA PHE A 360 -0.76 2.77 14.83
C PHE A 360 -1.56 4.01 15.22
N ALA A 361 -1.74 4.25 16.52
CA ALA A 361 -2.52 5.37 17.05
C ALA A 361 -1.98 6.73 16.57
N PRO A 362 -2.88 7.69 16.22
CA PRO A 362 -2.47 9.00 15.72
C PRO A 362 -1.64 9.83 16.71
N ASP A 363 -1.81 9.62 18.01
CA ASP A 363 -1.16 10.39 19.07
C ASP A 363 0.23 9.88 19.47
N ARG A 364 0.70 8.76 18.91
CA ARG A 364 2.01 8.17 19.22
C ARG A 364 3.19 9.13 18.98
N PHE A 365 3.08 10.04 18.01
CA PHE A 365 4.08 11.06 17.73
C PHE A 365 4.02 12.28 18.68
N TRP A 366 3.03 12.33 19.58
CA TRP A 366 2.73 13.48 20.43
C TRP A 366 2.65 13.13 21.92
N ARG A 367 3.13 11.94 22.28
CA ARG A 367 3.27 11.52 23.66
C ARG A 367 4.63 12.04 24.19
N TRP A 368 4.59 13.06 25.01
CA TRP A 368 5.69 13.60 25.82
C TRP A 368 5.29 13.72 27.26
#